data_964b347fbe43ee52c69a98a33ee7dfa7
#
_entry.id   964b347fbe43ee52c69a98a33ee7dfa7
#
_cell.length_a   1.000
_cell.length_b   1.000
_cell.length_c   1.000
_cell.angle_alpha   90.00
_cell.angle_beta   90.00
_cell.angle_gamma   90.00
#
_symmetry.space_group_name_H-M   'P 1'
#
loop_
_entity.id
_entity.type
_entity.pdbx_description
1 polymer ?
#
loop_
_entity_poly.entity_id
_entity_poly.type
_entity_poly.pdbx_seq_one_letter_code
_entity_poly.pdbx_strand_id
1 'polypeptide(L)'
;KTQAGKKRLAFLLIDEADAIATTRSTLQMHQEEKAAVNTLIQKIDEVRELKGRAVIFMSTNRLHFIDEAIVRRAAVILKFERPSDEERKELFSKSLDGIKLNSDQLQELSNLTGPEQNKNLGHSFSDIMLKILPEAISVSFPDNPLTFEILCSTIKKVNPSPEII
;
A
#
# COMPACT_ATOMS: atom_id res chain seq x y z
N LYS A 1 -39.84 -4.70 -26.56
CA LYS A 1 -38.76 -3.75 -26.17
C LYS A 1 -37.77 -4.51 -25.26
N THR A 2 -36.69 -5.03 -25.86
CA THR A 2 -35.63 -5.77 -25.20
C THR A 2 -34.90 -4.83 -24.28
N GLN A 3 -34.97 -5.04 -22.96
CA GLN A 3 -34.08 -4.35 -22.00
C GLN A 3 -32.66 -4.78 -22.33
N ALA A 4 -31.86 -3.84 -22.84
CA ALA A 4 -30.44 -4.02 -22.99
C ALA A 4 -29.86 -4.33 -21.60
N GLY A 5 -29.44 -5.56 -21.38
CA GLY A 5 -28.94 -6.03 -20.10
C GLY A 5 -27.75 -5.19 -19.70
N LYS A 6 -27.83 -4.51 -18.56
CA LYS A 6 -26.71 -3.77 -17.96
C LYS A 6 -25.54 -4.75 -17.85
N LYS A 7 -24.46 -4.50 -18.58
CA LYS A 7 -23.22 -5.26 -18.45
C LYS A 7 -22.72 -5.03 -17.01
N ARG A 8 -22.80 -6.05 -16.17
CA ARG A 8 -22.27 -6.02 -14.81
C ARG A 8 -20.78 -6.35 -14.87
N LEU A 9 -19.96 -5.55 -14.22
CA LEU A 9 -18.55 -5.83 -13.96
C LEU A 9 -18.46 -6.47 -12.57
N ALA A 10 -17.66 -7.51 -12.46
CA ALA A 10 -17.33 -8.15 -11.20
C ALA A 10 -15.89 -7.81 -10.82
N PHE A 11 -15.67 -7.48 -9.55
CA PHE A 11 -14.35 -7.24 -8.98
C PHE A 11 -14.13 -8.23 -7.84
N LEU A 12 -13.00 -8.92 -7.86
CA LEU A 12 -12.54 -9.78 -6.79
C LEU A 12 -11.24 -9.19 -6.25
N LEU A 13 -11.20 -8.85 -4.96
CA LEU A 13 -9.98 -8.45 -4.27
C LEU A 13 -9.50 -9.62 -3.40
N ILE A 14 -8.25 -10.01 -3.57
CA ILE A 14 -7.54 -10.99 -2.75
C ILE A 14 -6.41 -10.24 -2.07
N ASP A 15 -6.61 -9.94 -0.80
CA ASP A 15 -5.59 -9.31 0.04
C ASP A 15 -4.69 -10.40 0.65
N GLU A 16 -3.43 -10.03 0.96
CA GLU A 16 -2.41 -10.98 1.43
C GLU A 16 -2.33 -12.25 0.56
N ALA A 17 -2.27 -12.04 -0.75
CA ALA A 17 -2.36 -13.13 -1.74
C ALA A 17 -1.25 -14.19 -1.58
N ASP A 18 -0.13 -13.84 -0.98
CA ASP A 18 0.95 -14.79 -0.63
C ASP A 18 0.48 -15.90 0.34
N ALA A 19 -0.57 -15.69 1.12
CA ALA A 19 -1.12 -16.72 1.98
C ALA A 19 -1.77 -17.90 1.21
N ILE A 20 -2.28 -17.66 -0.01
CA ILE A 20 -3.00 -18.66 -0.81
C ILE A 20 -2.36 -18.96 -2.17
N ALA A 21 -1.45 -18.11 -2.61
CA ALA A 21 -0.84 -18.14 -3.94
C ALA A 21 0.67 -18.46 -3.88
N THR A 22 1.12 -19.10 -2.81
CA THR A 22 2.53 -19.36 -2.52
C THR A 22 3.19 -20.26 -3.57
N THR A 23 4.47 -20.03 -3.82
CA THR A 23 5.32 -20.82 -4.72
C THR A 23 5.34 -22.30 -4.34
N ARG A 24 4.94 -23.16 -5.28
CA ARG A 24 4.82 -24.63 -5.10
C ARG A 24 6.16 -25.37 -4.93
N SER A 25 7.28 -24.69 -5.06
CA SER A 25 8.63 -25.27 -4.98
C SER A 25 9.16 -25.44 -3.55
N THR A 26 8.45 -24.95 -2.52
CA THR A 26 8.86 -25.13 -1.12
C THR A 26 8.72 -26.60 -0.71
N LEU A 27 9.82 -27.20 -0.24
CA LEU A 27 9.90 -28.62 0.16
C LEU A 27 8.92 -29.03 1.27
N GLN A 28 8.35 -28.07 1.99
CA GLN A 28 7.43 -28.28 3.11
C GLN A 28 5.95 -28.05 2.74
N MET A 29 5.63 -27.73 1.47
CA MET A 29 4.26 -27.43 1.07
C MET A 29 3.42 -28.71 1.01
N HIS A 30 2.31 -28.74 1.76
CA HIS A 30 1.37 -29.87 1.75
C HIS A 30 0.66 -30.02 0.39
N GLN A 31 0.22 -31.24 0.07
CA GLN A 31 -0.46 -31.52 -1.21
C GLN A 31 -1.73 -30.68 -1.38
N GLU A 32 -2.45 -30.39 -0.29
CA GLU A 32 -3.65 -29.56 -0.27
C GLU A 32 -3.37 -28.11 -0.70
N GLU A 33 -2.26 -27.53 -0.22
CA GLU A 33 -1.84 -26.18 -0.59
C GLU A 33 -1.49 -26.09 -2.08
N LYS A 34 -0.80 -27.11 -2.61
CA LYS A 34 -0.49 -27.21 -4.05
C LYS A 34 -1.76 -27.30 -4.89
N ALA A 35 -2.76 -28.06 -4.42
CA ALA A 35 -4.05 -28.16 -5.07
C ALA A 35 -4.82 -26.82 -5.06
N ALA A 36 -4.75 -26.07 -3.94
CA ALA A 36 -5.35 -24.75 -3.84
C ALA A 36 -4.75 -23.75 -4.84
N VAL A 37 -3.41 -23.69 -4.95
CA VAL A 37 -2.72 -22.83 -5.94
C VAL A 37 -3.12 -23.22 -7.37
N ASN A 38 -3.17 -24.52 -7.70
CA ASN A 38 -3.60 -25.00 -9.01
C ASN A 38 -5.05 -24.60 -9.31
N THR A 39 -5.93 -24.71 -8.33
CA THR A 39 -7.33 -24.29 -8.46
C THR A 39 -7.42 -22.78 -8.70
N LEU A 40 -6.65 -22.00 -7.97
CA LEU A 40 -6.60 -20.53 -8.17
C LEU A 40 -6.15 -20.18 -9.59
N ILE A 41 -5.10 -20.84 -10.10
CA ILE A 41 -4.62 -20.65 -11.47
C ILE A 41 -5.72 -20.94 -12.49
N GLN A 42 -6.44 -22.06 -12.33
CA GLN A 42 -7.58 -22.41 -13.21
C GLN A 42 -8.67 -21.33 -13.16
N LYS A 43 -9.00 -20.82 -11.96
CA LYS A 43 -10.01 -19.77 -11.82
C LYS A 43 -9.57 -18.44 -12.44
N ILE A 44 -8.29 -18.09 -12.38
CA ILE A 44 -7.75 -16.93 -13.09
C ILE A 44 -7.95 -17.10 -14.61
N ASP A 45 -7.66 -18.28 -15.16
CA ASP A 45 -7.84 -18.55 -16.58
C ASP A 45 -9.32 -18.48 -16.98
N GLU A 46 -10.24 -19.05 -16.19
CA GLU A 46 -11.69 -18.93 -16.40
C GLU A 46 -12.16 -17.46 -16.42
N VAL A 47 -11.63 -16.62 -15.53
CA VAL A 47 -11.96 -15.19 -15.49
C VAL A 47 -11.50 -14.47 -16.76
N ARG A 48 -10.37 -14.85 -17.35
CA ARG A 48 -9.89 -14.28 -18.62
C ARG A 48 -10.88 -14.52 -19.76
N GLU A 49 -11.56 -15.68 -19.78
CA GLU A 49 -12.57 -16.00 -20.79
C GLU A 49 -13.81 -15.10 -20.70
N LEU A 50 -14.03 -14.42 -19.58
CA LEU A 50 -15.13 -13.48 -19.39
C LEU A 50 -14.96 -12.15 -20.16
N LYS A 51 -13.89 -11.99 -20.95
CA LYS A 51 -13.64 -10.86 -21.85
C LYS A 51 -13.80 -9.50 -21.17
N GLY A 52 -13.16 -9.32 -20.03
CA GLY A 52 -13.15 -8.06 -19.27
C GLY A 52 -14.41 -7.79 -18.44
N ARG A 53 -15.30 -8.77 -18.27
CA ARG A 53 -16.45 -8.64 -17.37
C ARG A 53 -16.14 -8.92 -15.90
N ALA A 54 -14.96 -9.44 -15.62
CA ALA A 54 -14.47 -9.62 -14.27
C ALA A 54 -12.97 -9.23 -14.19
N VAL A 55 -12.56 -8.71 -13.05
CA VAL A 55 -11.18 -8.33 -12.75
C VAL A 55 -10.81 -8.88 -11.39
N ILE A 56 -9.63 -9.49 -11.29
CA ILE A 56 -9.05 -9.95 -10.04
C ILE A 56 -7.93 -8.98 -9.68
N PHE A 57 -8.00 -8.42 -8.47
CA PHE A 57 -6.91 -7.67 -7.84
C PHE A 57 -6.29 -8.56 -6.77
N MET A 58 -4.98 -8.65 -6.77
CA MET A 58 -4.21 -9.32 -5.73
C MET A 58 -3.26 -8.32 -5.12
N SER A 59 -3.23 -8.22 -3.78
CA SER A 59 -2.23 -7.44 -3.06
C SER A 59 -1.35 -8.37 -2.24
N THR A 60 -0.07 -8.05 -2.16
CA THR A 60 0.90 -8.76 -1.34
C THR A 60 2.09 -7.85 -1.02
N ASN A 61 2.64 -8.01 0.16
CA ASN A 61 3.92 -7.40 0.53
C ASN A 61 5.11 -8.28 0.14
N ARG A 62 4.87 -9.49 -0.40
CA ARG A 62 5.87 -10.53 -0.66
C ARG A 62 5.71 -11.11 -2.05
N LEU A 63 5.87 -10.28 -3.08
CA LEU A 63 5.70 -10.72 -4.47
C LEU A 63 6.53 -11.96 -4.82
N HIS A 64 7.74 -12.10 -4.26
CA HIS A 64 8.62 -13.24 -4.49
C HIS A 64 8.10 -14.57 -3.91
N PHE A 65 7.11 -14.55 -3.03
CA PHE A 65 6.41 -15.76 -2.56
C PHE A 65 5.24 -16.16 -3.47
N ILE A 66 4.76 -15.28 -4.33
CA ILE A 66 3.69 -15.62 -5.26
C ILE A 66 4.20 -16.59 -6.32
N ASP A 67 3.40 -17.62 -6.61
CA ASP A 67 3.74 -18.60 -7.64
C ASP A 67 3.91 -17.92 -9.01
N GLU A 68 5.03 -18.22 -9.69
CA GLU A 68 5.35 -17.62 -10.99
C GLU A 68 4.24 -17.80 -12.03
N ALA A 69 3.51 -18.91 -11.99
CA ALA A 69 2.41 -19.13 -12.93
C ALA A 69 1.27 -18.14 -12.73
N ILE A 70 1.07 -17.63 -11.50
CA ILE A 70 0.11 -16.56 -11.21
C ILE A 70 0.68 -15.23 -11.68
N VAL A 71 1.93 -14.92 -11.35
CA VAL A 71 2.61 -13.68 -11.76
C VAL A 71 2.59 -13.52 -13.28
N ARG A 72 2.88 -14.58 -14.04
CA ARG A 72 2.84 -14.59 -15.52
C ARG A 72 1.44 -14.35 -16.10
N ARG A 73 0.39 -14.51 -15.30
CA ARG A 73 -1.00 -14.28 -15.69
C ARG A 73 -1.50 -12.88 -15.36
N ALA A 74 -0.76 -12.13 -14.57
CA ALA A 74 -1.09 -10.75 -14.27
C ALA A 74 -0.98 -9.88 -15.54
N ALA A 75 -2.01 -9.10 -15.84
CA ALA A 75 -1.99 -8.15 -16.95
C ALA A 75 -1.15 -6.91 -16.59
N VAL A 76 -1.16 -6.53 -15.32
CA VAL A 76 -0.41 -5.39 -14.78
C VAL A 76 0.10 -5.75 -13.39
N ILE A 77 1.34 -5.39 -13.09
CA ILE A 77 1.93 -5.45 -11.75
C ILE A 77 2.26 -4.02 -11.36
N LEU A 78 1.66 -3.56 -10.27
CA LEU A 78 1.90 -2.24 -9.71
C LEU A 78 2.72 -2.39 -8.44
N LYS A 79 3.83 -1.69 -8.36
CA LYS A 79 4.66 -1.60 -7.16
C LYS A 79 4.36 -0.29 -6.44
N PHE A 80 3.99 -0.39 -5.17
CA PHE A 80 3.79 0.75 -4.29
C PHE A 80 5.05 0.94 -3.45
N GLU A 81 5.74 2.03 -3.68
CA GLU A 81 6.97 2.38 -2.97
C GLU A 81 6.69 3.39 -1.85
N ARG A 82 7.72 3.73 -1.08
CA ARG A 82 7.63 4.83 -0.13
C ARG A 82 7.50 6.16 -0.88
N PRO A 83 6.84 7.17 -0.26
CA PRO A 83 6.57 8.42 -0.96
C PRO A 83 7.86 9.14 -1.35
N SER A 84 7.89 9.67 -2.57
CA SER A 84 8.90 10.63 -3.03
C SER A 84 8.81 11.95 -2.27
N ASP A 85 9.76 12.85 -2.47
CA ASP A 85 9.76 14.18 -1.84
C ASP A 85 8.48 14.96 -2.19
N GLU A 86 8.10 14.94 -3.46
CA GLU A 86 6.90 15.61 -3.96
C GLU A 86 5.63 15.02 -3.36
N GLU A 87 5.53 13.70 -3.29
CA GLU A 87 4.37 13.01 -2.72
C GLU A 87 4.25 13.27 -1.21
N ARG A 88 5.36 13.38 -0.48
CA ARG A 88 5.34 13.76 0.94
C ARG A 88 4.82 15.18 1.13
N LYS A 89 5.29 16.15 0.33
CA LYS A 89 4.78 17.53 0.36
C LYS A 89 3.29 17.59 0.08
N GLU A 90 2.86 16.89 -0.98
CA GLU A 90 1.45 16.82 -1.35
C GLU A 90 0.60 16.18 -0.24
N LEU A 91 1.12 15.10 0.38
CA LEU A 91 0.45 14.42 1.49
C LEU A 91 0.26 15.36 2.68
N PHE A 92 1.31 16.07 3.12
CA PHE A 92 1.20 17.04 4.22
C PHE A 92 0.28 18.20 3.87
N SER A 93 0.38 18.75 2.66
CA SER A 93 -0.49 19.83 2.21
C SER A 93 -1.96 19.45 2.24
N LYS A 94 -2.31 18.25 1.76
CA LYS A 94 -3.69 17.76 1.74
C LYS A 94 -4.21 17.33 3.11
N SER A 95 -3.35 16.73 3.94
CA SER A 95 -3.77 16.19 5.24
C SER A 95 -3.87 17.26 6.33
N LEU A 96 -3.24 18.41 6.12
CA LEU A 96 -3.15 19.53 7.06
C LEU A 96 -3.84 20.80 6.54
N ASP A 97 -4.92 20.64 5.77
CA ASP A 97 -5.65 21.74 5.13
C ASP A 97 -6.12 22.84 6.12
N GLY A 98 -6.28 22.48 7.41
CA GLY A 98 -6.58 23.43 8.49
C GLY A 98 -5.39 24.26 8.99
N ILE A 99 -4.15 23.96 8.55
CA ILE A 99 -2.92 24.61 9.00
C ILE A 99 -2.24 25.25 7.80
N LYS A 100 -2.02 26.56 7.87
CA LYS A 100 -1.32 27.29 6.80
C LYS A 100 0.19 27.02 6.89
N LEU A 101 0.65 25.98 6.19
CA LEU A 101 2.06 25.71 5.99
C LEU A 101 2.56 26.44 4.74
N ASN A 102 3.72 27.09 4.86
CA ASN A 102 4.41 27.66 3.71
C ASN A 102 5.28 26.61 2.99
N SER A 103 5.82 26.96 1.81
CA SER A 103 6.63 26.04 1.01
C SER A 103 7.87 25.52 1.73
N ASP A 104 8.52 26.36 2.54
CA ASP A 104 9.74 25.99 3.28
C ASP A 104 9.41 24.99 4.39
N GLN A 105 8.28 25.18 5.08
CA GLN A 105 7.79 24.25 6.10
C GLN A 105 7.39 22.90 5.51
N LEU A 106 6.73 22.89 4.35
CA LEU A 106 6.40 21.65 3.64
C LEU A 106 7.68 20.91 3.20
N GLN A 107 8.69 21.65 2.72
CA GLN A 107 9.98 21.08 2.38
C GLN A 107 10.67 20.47 3.60
N GLU A 108 10.64 21.15 4.74
CA GLU A 108 11.25 20.65 5.97
C GLU A 108 10.55 19.40 6.48
N LEU A 109 9.21 19.34 6.50
CA LEU A 109 8.46 18.12 6.84
C LEU A 109 8.80 16.96 5.90
N SER A 110 8.92 17.26 4.61
CA SER A 110 9.31 16.25 3.62
C SER A 110 10.74 15.73 3.88
N ASN A 111 11.68 16.60 4.19
CA ASN A 111 13.06 16.22 4.51
C ASN A 111 13.12 15.38 5.80
N LEU A 112 12.40 15.78 6.85
CA LEU A 112 12.35 15.05 8.11
C LEU A 112 11.73 13.66 7.99
N THR A 113 10.84 13.46 7.04
CA THR A 113 10.20 12.15 6.78
C THR A 113 10.86 11.36 5.65
N GLY A 114 11.84 11.97 4.99
CA GLY A 114 12.58 11.35 3.90
C GLY A 114 13.60 10.30 4.35
N PRO A 115 14.24 9.62 3.39
CA PRO A 115 15.30 8.67 3.67
C PRO A 115 16.55 9.39 4.20
N GLU A 116 17.16 8.82 5.23
CA GLU A 116 18.48 9.21 5.70
C GLU A 116 19.55 8.31 5.09
N GLN A 117 20.65 8.91 4.61
CA GLN A 117 21.74 8.14 4.01
C GLN A 117 22.24 7.07 4.98
N ASN A 118 22.20 5.81 4.52
CA ASN A 118 22.65 4.62 5.25
C ASN A 118 21.94 4.30 6.59
N LYS A 119 20.81 4.94 6.90
CA LYS A 119 20.08 4.68 8.14
C LYS A 119 18.69 4.07 7.93
N ASN A 120 17.91 4.66 7.03
CA ASN A 120 16.53 4.21 6.77
C ASN A 120 16.04 4.65 5.40
N LEU A 121 14.91 4.07 4.97
CA LEU A 121 14.25 4.39 3.70
C LEU A 121 13.26 5.57 3.82
N GLY A 122 13.24 6.26 4.95
CA GLY A 122 12.23 7.28 5.26
C GLY A 122 10.90 6.67 5.72
N HIS A 123 9.93 7.52 6.00
CA HIS A 123 8.60 7.11 6.45
C HIS A 123 7.72 6.67 5.26
N SER A 124 6.93 5.64 5.47
CA SER A 124 5.90 5.23 4.52
C SER A 124 4.69 6.16 4.59
N PHE A 125 3.79 6.08 3.58
CA PHE A 125 2.48 6.74 3.64
C PHE A 125 1.73 6.36 4.93
N SER A 126 1.77 5.09 5.31
CA SER A 126 1.15 4.59 6.53
C SER A 126 1.78 5.16 7.80
N ASP A 127 3.11 5.31 7.86
CA ASP A 127 3.77 5.93 8.99
C ASP A 127 3.32 7.39 9.17
N ILE A 128 3.22 8.14 8.07
CA ILE A 128 2.81 9.54 8.13
C ILE A 128 1.33 9.64 8.54
N MET A 129 0.44 8.89 7.86
CA MET A 129 -1.00 9.02 8.03
C MET A 129 -1.54 8.37 9.31
N LEU A 130 -0.98 7.25 9.73
CA LEU A 130 -1.53 6.44 10.82
C LEU A 130 -0.72 6.52 12.12
N LYS A 131 0.49 7.10 12.10
CA LYS A 131 1.32 7.27 13.30
C LYS A 131 1.63 8.73 13.54
N ILE A 132 2.30 9.42 12.61
CA ILE A 132 2.80 10.79 12.83
C ILE A 132 1.65 11.78 13.00
N LEU A 133 0.70 11.81 12.06
CA LEU A 133 -0.40 12.78 12.11
C LEU A 133 -1.33 12.56 13.31
N PRO A 134 -1.80 11.34 13.63
CA PRO A 134 -2.61 11.11 14.81
C PRO A 134 -1.87 11.43 16.11
N GLU A 135 -0.60 11.08 16.22
CA GLU A 135 0.21 11.39 17.41
C GLU A 135 0.38 12.91 17.58
N ALA A 136 0.68 13.64 16.51
CA ALA A 136 0.80 15.11 16.55
C ALA A 136 -0.53 15.77 16.95
N ILE A 137 -1.66 15.27 16.46
CA ILE A 137 -3.00 15.72 16.86
C ILE A 137 -3.24 15.43 18.35
N SER A 138 -2.91 14.22 18.80
CA SER A 138 -3.10 13.80 20.19
C SER A 138 -2.30 14.66 21.18
N VAL A 139 -1.07 15.04 20.80
CA VAL A 139 -0.21 15.92 21.62
C VAL A 139 -0.76 17.34 21.70
N SER A 140 -1.43 17.83 20.65
CA SER A 140 -1.97 19.18 20.60
C SER A 140 -3.37 19.31 21.25
N PHE A 141 -4.19 18.29 21.16
CA PHE A 141 -5.57 18.30 21.63
C PHE A 141 -5.69 18.08 23.18
N PRO A 142 -6.67 18.71 23.90
CA PRO A 142 -7.65 19.68 23.38
C PRO A 142 -7.18 21.15 23.47
N ASP A 143 -6.09 21.43 24.15
CA ASP A 143 -5.78 22.76 24.65
C ASP A 143 -5.00 23.64 23.67
N ASN A 144 -4.35 23.03 22.68
CA ASN A 144 -3.50 23.75 21.74
C ASN A 144 -3.83 23.40 20.28
N PRO A 145 -3.71 24.35 19.35
CA PRO A 145 -3.78 24.04 17.92
C PRO A 145 -2.57 23.21 17.51
N LEU A 146 -2.74 22.35 16.52
CA LEU A 146 -1.63 21.65 15.89
C LEU A 146 -0.73 22.66 15.17
N THR A 147 0.57 22.69 15.53
CA THR A 147 1.56 23.62 14.98
C THR A 147 2.67 22.88 14.22
N PHE A 148 3.41 23.63 13.41
CA PHE A 148 4.57 23.11 12.69
C PHE A 148 5.61 22.50 13.63
N GLU A 149 5.88 23.12 14.77
CA GLU A 149 6.85 22.66 15.78
C GLU A 149 6.43 21.33 16.41
N ILE A 150 5.13 21.16 16.67
CA ILE A 150 4.57 19.88 17.17
C ILE A 150 4.77 18.79 16.12
N LEU A 151 4.48 19.05 14.83
CA LEU A 151 4.72 18.12 13.74
C LEU A 151 6.20 17.70 13.68
N CYS A 152 7.13 18.65 13.65
CA CYS A 152 8.56 18.38 13.61
C CYS A 152 9.02 17.55 14.81
N SER A 153 8.56 17.90 16.01
CA SER A 153 8.93 17.15 17.22
C SER A 153 8.37 15.72 17.23
N THR A 154 7.17 15.52 16.69
CA THR A 154 6.53 14.20 16.57
C THR A 154 7.24 13.34 15.53
N ILE A 155 7.57 13.89 14.37
CA ILE A 155 8.31 13.15 13.33
C ILE A 155 9.63 12.60 13.89
N LYS A 156 10.37 13.40 14.68
CA LYS A 156 11.63 12.97 15.29
C LYS A 156 11.49 11.84 16.30
N LYS A 157 10.31 11.63 16.86
CA LYS A 157 10.01 10.55 17.83
C LYS A 157 9.54 9.26 17.17
N VAL A 158 8.91 9.36 16.01
CA VAL A 158 8.35 8.21 15.31
C VAL A 158 9.41 7.60 14.39
N ASN A 159 9.80 6.36 14.65
CA ASN A 159 10.72 5.66 13.77
C ASN A 159 9.99 5.19 12.48
N PRO A 160 10.65 5.29 11.32
CA PRO A 160 10.15 4.69 10.09
C PRO A 160 9.93 3.18 10.25
N SER A 161 8.86 2.67 9.67
CA SER A 161 8.64 1.23 9.60
C SER A 161 9.79 0.55 8.85
N PRO A 162 10.20 -0.66 9.25
CA PRO A 162 11.23 -1.41 8.54
C PRO A 162 10.78 -1.74 7.11
N GLU A 163 11.73 -2.05 6.24
CA GLU A 163 11.42 -2.62 4.94
C GLU A 163 10.85 -4.02 5.13
N ILE A 164 9.77 -4.33 4.44
CA ILE A 164 9.24 -5.69 4.36
C ILE A 164 9.99 -6.38 3.23
N ILE A 165 10.90 -7.27 3.61
CA ILE A 165 11.78 -8.05 2.70
C ILE A 165 11.05 -9.31 2.26
#